data_64215ed438cc42a8fdd37f2672f68f67
#
_entry.id   64215ed438cc42a8fdd37f2672f68f67
#
_cell.length_a   1.000
_cell.length_b   1.000
_cell.length_c   1.000
_cell.angle_alpha   90.00
_cell.angle_beta   90.00
_cell.angle_gamma   90.00
#
_symmetry.space_group_name_H-M   'P 1'
#
loop_
_entity.id
_entity.type
_entity.pdbx_description
1 polymer ?
#
loop_
_entity_poly.entity_id
_entity_poly.type
_entity_poly.pdbx_seq_one_letter_code
_entity_poly.pdbx_strand_id
1 'polypeptide(L)'
;MVEEVIQPVKRGRGRPRKNPGDPVQHYAPRGTRKNSANPLADNHEYFKHLPNRNLEIDEENLQKFFETMYERQMIWKRRFIDKIQAPWTDDPIFQENKFPNLYRELDRSSWWLISNIIMDDSLSLKNKVWKCIVYRLFNSPDFFEFLASVTDWKGGIPDYEKFKDQQPKFITIAKTLQNMGAKPFTDAYIISSSFAAKTGKNRAEAYADTTLSELWGAIDIIIDTVLIAESTKDIIDVLSTIPGVQKFIANELMQDMIYINRFSKEDFIPFNVNELTNVGPGSLLGLRILFPNRVINSQRVAGMKELLAMAEEKLNEVAEAHGEPMVYAKFNEATGGYEPSSEFNLTINNIEGWLCEYSKYWKLSIEVGKKQRKFNPVSEANTYDGADGAKPETEAGAKPETETEDLM
;
A
#
# COMPACT_ATOMS: atom_id res chain seq x y z
N MET A 1 23.40 -55.53 -25.50
CA MET A 1 22.47 -54.49 -25.90
C MET A 1 22.56 -53.42 -24.83
N VAL A 2 23.16 -52.29 -25.14
CA VAL A 2 23.36 -51.13 -24.22
C VAL A 2 22.26 -50.16 -24.58
N GLU A 3 21.36 -49.90 -23.61
CA GLU A 3 20.34 -48.86 -23.76
C GLU A 3 20.98 -47.49 -23.58
N GLU A 4 20.99 -46.71 -24.64
CA GLU A 4 21.35 -45.29 -24.63
C GLU A 4 20.25 -44.49 -23.97
N VAL A 5 20.52 -43.92 -22.79
CA VAL A 5 19.65 -42.97 -22.10
C VAL A 5 19.76 -41.61 -22.80
N ILE A 6 18.75 -41.26 -23.61
CA ILE A 6 18.63 -39.94 -24.26
C ILE A 6 18.26 -38.90 -23.19
N GLN A 7 19.17 -38.00 -22.87
CA GLN A 7 18.87 -36.83 -22.02
C GLN A 7 18.04 -35.80 -22.79
N PRO A 8 17.01 -35.21 -22.17
CA PRO A 8 16.19 -34.21 -22.83
C PRO A 8 16.95 -32.91 -23.04
N VAL A 9 17.04 -32.46 -24.29
CA VAL A 9 17.61 -31.18 -24.69
C VAL A 9 16.75 -30.04 -24.15
N LYS A 10 17.30 -29.22 -23.25
CA LYS A 10 16.66 -27.96 -22.78
C LYS A 10 16.50 -26.99 -23.96
N ARG A 11 15.28 -26.84 -24.48
CA ARG A 11 14.96 -25.83 -25.49
C ARG A 11 15.04 -24.42 -24.86
N GLY A 12 16.03 -23.63 -25.26
CA GLY A 12 16.11 -22.22 -24.95
C GLY A 12 14.93 -21.45 -25.57
N ARG A 13 14.24 -20.62 -24.78
CA ARG A 13 13.15 -19.74 -25.26
C ARG A 13 13.75 -18.60 -26.09
N GLY A 14 13.86 -18.77 -27.41
CA GLY A 14 14.18 -17.71 -28.36
C GLY A 14 12.92 -16.95 -28.81
N ARG A 15 13.07 -15.64 -29.01
CA ARG A 15 12.03 -14.78 -29.60
C ARG A 15 11.85 -15.20 -31.07
N PRO A 16 10.61 -15.30 -31.62
CA PRO A 16 10.41 -15.62 -33.04
C PRO A 16 11.16 -14.64 -33.93
N ARG A 17 11.77 -15.13 -35.01
CA ARG A 17 12.44 -14.31 -36.02
C ARG A 17 11.41 -13.45 -36.73
N LYS A 18 11.74 -12.16 -36.95
CA LYS A 18 10.87 -11.26 -37.72
C LYS A 18 10.83 -11.60 -39.21
N ASN A 19 11.94 -12.14 -39.77
CA ASN A 19 12.03 -12.60 -41.16
C ASN A 19 12.87 -13.88 -41.25
N PRO A 20 12.60 -14.80 -42.20
CA PRO A 20 13.33 -16.06 -42.35
C PRO A 20 14.80 -15.99 -42.75
N GLY A 21 15.35 -14.81 -42.99
CA GLY A 21 16.73 -14.60 -43.41
C GLY A 21 17.63 -13.80 -42.45
N ASP A 22 17.08 -13.33 -41.32
CA ASP A 22 17.88 -12.52 -40.41
C ASP A 22 18.96 -13.36 -39.68
N PRO A 23 20.21 -12.84 -39.56
CA PRO A 23 21.27 -13.53 -38.86
C PRO A 23 20.88 -13.73 -37.38
N VAL A 24 21.21 -14.90 -36.86
CA VAL A 24 20.99 -15.24 -35.46
C VAL A 24 21.79 -14.28 -34.58
N GLN A 25 21.14 -13.28 -34.00
CA GLN A 25 21.76 -12.50 -32.93
C GLN A 25 21.92 -13.37 -31.71
N HIS A 26 23.14 -13.81 -31.42
CA HIS A 26 23.50 -14.38 -30.14
C HIS A 26 23.44 -13.25 -29.09
N TYR A 27 22.29 -13.10 -28.45
CA TYR A 27 22.24 -12.27 -27.23
C TYR A 27 23.15 -12.95 -26.20
N ALA A 28 24.15 -12.23 -25.75
CA ALA A 28 24.86 -12.59 -24.53
C ALA A 28 23.83 -12.92 -23.44
N PRO A 29 24.04 -13.93 -22.60
CA PRO A 29 23.13 -14.24 -21.51
C PRO A 29 22.89 -12.90 -20.78
N ARG A 30 21.63 -12.46 -20.69
CA ARG A 30 21.26 -11.29 -19.89
C ARG A 30 21.88 -11.53 -18.54
N GLY A 31 22.92 -10.76 -18.24
CA GLY A 31 23.56 -10.79 -16.93
C GLY A 31 22.42 -10.84 -15.93
N THR A 32 22.49 -11.78 -15.03
CA THR A 32 21.53 -11.95 -13.94
C THR A 32 21.17 -10.56 -13.50
N ARG A 33 19.89 -10.16 -13.66
CA ARG A 33 19.41 -8.85 -13.16
C ARG A 33 19.96 -8.77 -11.76
N LYS A 34 20.95 -7.90 -11.54
CA LYS A 34 21.41 -7.58 -10.20
C LYS A 34 20.13 -7.34 -9.45
N ASN A 35 19.84 -8.18 -8.44
CA ASN A 35 18.65 -8.06 -7.63
C ASN A 35 18.55 -6.59 -7.24
N SER A 36 17.68 -5.86 -7.92
CA SER A 36 17.44 -4.48 -7.63
C SER A 36 16.85 -4.47 -6.23
N ALA A 37 17.66 -3.96 -5.32
CA ALA A 37 17.26 -3.63 -3.98
C ALA A 37 17.04 -4.82 -3.02
N ASN A 38 18.06 -5.62 -2.78
CA ASN A 38 18.28 -6.01 -1.40
C ASN A 38 18.77 -4.74 -0.67
N PRO A 39 17.94 -4.10 0.20
CA PRO A 39 18.36 -2.90 0.93
C PRO A 39 19.54 -3.18 1.86
N LEU A 40 19.91 -4.43 2.03
CA LEU A 40 21.06 -4.91 2.77
C LEU A 40 22.24 -5.34 1.87
N ALA A 41 22.17 -5.10 0.55
CA ALA A 41 23.30 -5.36 -0.32
C ALA A 41 24.40 -4.32 -0.07
N ASP A 42 25.60 -4.78 0.29
CA ASP A 42 26.74 -3.95 0.73
C ASP A 42 27.29 -2.96 -0.34
N ASN A 43 26.65 -2.88 -1.50
CA ASN A 43 27.03 -1.96 -2.60
C ASN A 43 26.20 -0.69 -2.68
N HIS A 44 25.26 -0.45 -1.76
CA HIS A 44 24.55 0.81 -1.68
C HIS A 44 25.37 1.88 -0.95
N GLU A 45 25.35 3.10 -1.48
CA GLU A 45 26.13 4.21 -0.94
C GLU A 45 25.82 4.49 0.54
N TYR A 46 24.57 4.37 0.96
CA TYR A 46 24.16 4.61 2.34
C TYR A 46 24.77 3.61 3.36
N PHE A 47 25.33 2.47 2.92
CA PHE A 47 25.99 1.53 3.86
C PHE A 47 27.16 2.15 4.62
N LYS A 48 27.82 3.17 4.03
CA LYS A 48 28.91 3.91 4.69
C LYS A 48 28.44 4.72 5.91
N HIS A 49 27.15 5.03 5.92
CA HIS A 49 26.52 5.88 6.94
C HIS A 49 25.76 5.06 7.98
N LEU A 50 25.65 3.74 7.80
CA LEU A 50 24.97 2.90 8.78
C LEU A 50 25.73 2.86 10.10
N PRO A 51 25.00 2.83 11.23
CA PRO A 51 25.59 2.67 12.56
C PRO A 51 26.46 1.42 12.68
N ASN A 52 27.39 1.47 13.64
CA ASN A 52 28.26 0.35 13.92
C ASN A 52 27.47 -0.92 14.25
N ARG A 53 27.76 -2.03 13.57
CA ARG A 53 27.07 -3.32 13.73
C ARG A 53 27.20 -3.92 15.15
N ASN A 54 28.14 -3.44 15.94
CA ASN A 54 28.34 -3.93 17.30
C ASN A 54 27.42 -3.22 18.33
N LEU A 55 26.73 -2.14 17.91
CA LEU A 55 25.76 -1.49 18.78
C LEU A 55 24.50 -2.34 18.87
N GLU A 56 23.97 -2.50 20.07
CA GLU A 56 22.68 -3.12 20.29
C GLU A 56 21.56 -2.18 19.87
N ILE A 57 21.62 -0.94 20.30
CA ILE A 57 20.73 0.17 19.97
C ILE A 57 21.59 1.36 19.55
N ASP A 58 21.16 2.10 18.55
CA ASP A 58 21.69 3.41 18.22
C ASP A 58 20.73 4.46 18.82
N GLU A 59 21.09 5.01 19.96
CA GLU A 59 20.23 5.91 20.72
C GLU A 59 19.91 7.22 19.99
N GLU A 60 20.85 7.76 19.20
CA GLU A 60 20.64 8.96 18.42
C GLU A 60 19.57 8.73 17.34
N ASN A 61 19.71 7.65 16.59
CA ASN A 61 18.71 7.26 15.59
C ASN A 61 17.38 6.85 16.23
N LEU A 62 17.40 6.22 17.41
CA LEU A 62 16.19 5.86 18.14
C LEU A 62 15.40 7.12 18.56
N GLN A 63 16.09 8.09 19.13
CA GLN A 63 15.49 9.40 19.47
C GLN A 63 14.90 10.06 18.21
N LYS A 64 15.67 10.10 17.12
CA LYS A 64 15.22 10.69 15.86
C LYS A 64 14.04 9.96 15.22
N PHE A 65 13.96 8.64 15.39
CA PHE A 65 12.82 7.84 14.95
C PHE A 65 11.52 8.31 15.62
N PHE A 66 11.52 8.50 16.93
CA PHE A 66 10.34 8.95 17.65
C PHE A 66 10.03 10.44 17.43
N GLU A 67 11.04 11.31 17.29
CA GLU A 67 10.86 12.71 16.90
C GLU A 67 10.15 12.83 15.54
N THR A 68 10.60 12.06 14.53
CA THR A 68 9.97 12.09 13.21
C THR A 68 8.56 11.47 13.21
N MET A 69 8.32 10.45 14.05
CA MET A 69 7.00 9.87 14.25
C MET A 69 6.03 10.87 14.86
N TYR A 70 6.47 11.55 15.92
CA TYR A 70 5.73 12.62 16.57
C TYR A 70 5.42 13.74 15.57
N GLU A 71 6.43 14.30 14.91
CA GLU A 71 6.25 15.42 14.00
C GLU A 71 5.30 15.07 12.85
N ARG A 72 5.37 13.84 12.28
CA ARG A 72 4.43 13.42 11.23
C ARG A 72 2.99 13.39 11.73
N GLN A 73 2.77 12.96 12.97
CA GLN A 73 1.44 12.95 13.57
C GLN A 73 0.94 14.36 13.87
N MET A 74 1.83 15.26 14.30
CA MET A 74 1.50 16.66 14.54
C MET A 74 1.18 17.41 13.23
N ILE A 75 1.83 17.05 12.10
CA ILE A 75 1.44 17.53 10.77
C ILE A 75 -0.02 17.15 10.46
N TRP A 76 -0.43 15.91 10.76
CA TRP A 76 -1.82 15.49 10.59
C TRP A 76 -2.76 16.33 11.46
N LYS A 77 -2.47 16.49 12.74
CA LYS A 77 -3.26 17.32 13.66
C LYS A 77 -3.40 18.74 13.14
N ARG A 78 -2.29 19.43 12.87
CA ARG A 78 -2.27 20.83 12.40
C ARG A 78 -3.08 21.00 11.11
N ARG A 79 -2.94 20.07 10.18
CA ARG A 79 -3.59 20.14 8.87
C ARG A 79 -5.09 19.85 8.95
N PHE A 80 -5.50 18.78 9.60
CA PHE A 80 -6.86 18.24 9.50
C PHE A 80 -7.74 18.53 10.71
N ILE A 81 -7.14 18.60 11.90
CA ILE A 81 -7.87 18.91 13.12
C ILE A 81 -7.90 20.41 13.35
N ASP A 82 -6.73 21.05 13.38
CA ASP A 82 -6.59 22.47 13.66
C ASP A 82 -6.88 23.36 12.45
N LYS A 83 -6.94 22.76 11.24
CA LYS A 83 -7.20 23.44 9.95
C LYS A 83 -6.22 24.59 9.66
N ILE A 84 -4.98 24.48 10.12
CA ILE A 84 -3.92 25.48 9.92
C ILE A 84 -3.46 25.45 8.47
N GLN A 85 -3.16 26.61 7.90
CA GLN A 85 -2.54 26.68 6.57
C GLN A 85 -1.08 26.23 6.59
N ALA A 86 -0.63 25.62 5.48
CA ALA A 86 0.77 25.23 5.30
C ALA A 86 1.72 26.46 5.43
N PRO A 87 2.97 26.25 5.91
CA PRO A 87 3.59 24.97 6.25
C PRO A 87 3.12 24.43 7.61
N TRP A 88 2.99 23.10 7.73
CA TRP A 88 2.55 22.43 8.97
C TRP A 88 3.71 21.96 9.84
N THR A 89 4.93 22.19 9.41
CA THR A 89 6.18 21.76 10.06
C THR A 89 7.31 22.68 9.66
N ASP A 90 8.32 22.82 10.53
CA ASP A 90 9.57 23.50 10.20
C ASP A 90 10.64 22.54 9.66
N ASP A 91 10.39 21.23 9.66
CA ASP A 91 11.31 20.24 9.12
C ASP A 91 11.30 20.27 7.59
N PRO A 92 12.43 20.65 6.93
CA PRO A 92 12.52 20.78 5.48
C PRO A 92 12.31 19.44 4.74
N ILE A 93 12.66 18.31 5.38
CA ILE A 93 12.47 16.99 4.76
C ILE A 93 10.98 16.69 4.64
N PHE A 94 10.17 16.99 5.67
CA PHE A 94 8.72 16.83 5.59
C PHE A 94 8.05 17.87 4.71
N GLN A 95 8.57 19.10 4.65
CA GLN A 95 8.05 20.14 3.77
C GLN A 95 8.22 19.79 2.29
N GLU A 96 9.35 19.19 1.92
CA GLU A 96 9.69 18.94 0.52
C GLU A 96 9.29 17.56 0.02
N ASN A 97 9.11 16.59 0.90
CA ASN A 97 8.89 15.19 0.51
C ASN A 97 7.60 14.65 1.07
N LYS A 98 6.92 13.80 0.26
CA LYS A 98 5.68 13.15 0.66
C LYS A 98 5.97 11.98 1.59
N PHE A 99 5.36 12.00 2.76
CA PHE A 99 5.32 10.90 3.72
C PHE A 99 3.86 10.48 3.98
N PRO A 100 3.51 9.19 4.00
CA PRO A 100 2.20 8.73 4.46
C PRO A 100 1.95 9.09 5.93
N ASN A 101 0.71 8.98 6.34
CA ASN A 101 0.33 9.19 7.73
C ASN A 101 0.92 8.09 8.63
N LEU A 102 1.10 8.39 9.92
CA LEU A 102 1.49 7.39 10.91
C LEU A 102 0.46 6.25 10.99
N TYR A 103 -0.82 6.60 10.89
CA TYR A 103 -1.92 5.66 10.75
C TYR A 103 -2.23 5.48 9.27
N ARG A 104 -2.01 4.28 8.74
CA ARG A 104 -2.24 3.96 7.32
C ARG A 104 -3.69 4.22 6.89
N GLU A 105 -4.64 4.03 7.79
CA GLU A 105 -6.05 4.29 7.57
C GLU A 105 -6.39 5.77 7.34
N LEU A 106 -5.52 6.70 7.74
CA LEU A 106 -5.67 8.13 7.45
C LEU A 106 -5.20 8.50 6.04
N ASP A 107 -4.54 7.61 5.33
CA ASP A 107 -4.17 7.86 3.94
C ASP A 107 -5.40 7.78 3.03
N ARG A 108 -5.53 8.72 2.10
CA ARG A 108 -6.68 8.85 1.19
C ARG A 108 -7.12 7.52 0.58
N SER A 109 -6.16 6.72 0.09
CA SER A 109 -6.49 5.45 -0.56
C SER A 109 -7.01 4.39 0.41
N SER A 110 -6.49 4.33 1.62
CA SER A 110 -6.96 3.41 2.64
C SER A 110 -8.31 3.84 3.21
N TRP A 111 -8.45 5.14 3.48
CA TRP A 111 -9.73 5.67 3.95
C TRP A 111 -10.85 5.50 2.93
N TRP A 112 -10.57 5.71 1.66
CA TRP A 112 -11.54 5.46 0.60
C TRP A 112 -12.04 4.01 0.62
N LEU A 113 -11.12 3.04 0.76
CA LEU A 113 -11.45 1.63 0.87
C LEU A 113 -12.34 1.35 2.10
N ILE A 114 -11.95 1.89 3.24
CA ILE A 114 -12.67 1.71 4.50
C ILE A 114 -14.09 2.27 4.36
N SER A 115 -14.24 3.53 3.96
CA SER A 115 -15.52 4.24 3.95
C SER A 115 -16.47 3.80 2.84
N ASN A 116 -15.97 3.35 1.68
CA ASN A 116 -16.82 3.01 0.53
C ASN A 116 -17.07 1.50 0.36
N ILE A 117 -16.28 0.64 1.03
CA ILE A 117 -16.39 -0.82 0.88
C ILE A 117 -16.54 -1.49 2.23
N ILE A 118 -15.59 -1.28 3.16
CA ILE A 118 -15.53 -2.07 4.39
C ILE A 118 -16.70 -1.73 5.34
N MET A 119 -17.01 -0.45 5.48
CA MET A 119 -18.09 0.06 6.34
C MET A 119 -19.49 -0.07 5.70
N ASP A 120 -19.61 -0.57 4.47
CA ASP A 120 -20.93 -0.81 3.87
C ASP A 120 -21.53 -2.12 4.41
N ASP A 121 -22.43 -1.99 5.38
CA ASP A 121 -23.14 -3.12 6.01
C ASP A 121 -24.06 -3.89 5.04
N SER A 122 -24.33 -3.36 3.84
CA SER A 122 -25.10 -4.05 2.81
C SER A 122 -24.27 -5.06 2.01
N LEU A 123 -22.95 -5.04 2.13
CA LEU A 123 -22.04 -5.98 1.48
C LEU A 123 -21.83 -7.21 2.37
N SER A 124 -21.93 -8.40 1.77
CA SER A 124 -21.50 -9.63 2.43
C SER A 124 -19.99 -9.65 2.66
N LEU A 125 -19.51 -10.45 3.62
CA LEU A 125 -18.07 -10.66 3.84
C LEU A 125 -17.34 -10.99 2.52
N LYS A 126 -17.90 -11.88 1.72
CA LYS A 126 -17.34 -12.28 0.43
C LYS A 126 -17.18 -11.07 -0.52
N ASN A 127 -18.19 -10.21 -0.59
CA ASN A 127 -18.11 -8.99 -1.40
C ASN A 127 -17.13 -7.97 -0.82
N LYS A 128 -17.03 -7.83 0.50
CA LYS A 128 -16.01 -6.98 1.14
C LYS A 128 -14.60 -7.45 0.77
N VAL A 129 -14.30 -8.74 0.96
CA VAL A 129 -12.98 -9.33 0.62
C VAL A 129 -12.68 -9.19 -0.87
N TRP A 130 -13.63 -9.55 -1.74
CA TRP A 130 -13.51 -9.40 -3.18
C TRP A 130 -13.15 -7.97 -3.59
N LYS A 131 -13.97 -7.00 -3.14
CA LYS A 131 -13.80 -5.60 -3.48
C LYS A 131 -12.52 -4.99 -2.88
N CYS A 132 -12.11 -5.39 -1.68
CA CYS A 132 -10.83 -4.99 -1.08
C CYS A 132 -9.65 -5.39 -1.97
N ILE A 133 -9.62 -6.65 -2.43
CA ILE A 133 -8.53 -7.13 -3.28
C ILE A 133 -8.55 -6.40 -4.62
N VAL A 134 -9.72 -6.32 -5.28
CA VAL A 134 -9.86 -5.60 -6.56
C VAL A 134 -9.39 -4.15 -6.41
N TYR A 135 -9.86 -3.45 -5.38
CA TYR A 135 -9.46 -2.06 -5.13
C TYR A 135 -7.94 -1.93 -4.99
N ARG A 136 -7.30 -2.73 -4.13
CA ARG A 136 -5.86 -2.62 -3.87
C ARG A 136 -5.01 -2.95 -5.09
N LEU A 137 -5.48 -3.79 -5.99
CA LEU A 137 -4.78 -4.10 -7.24
C LEU A 137 -4.65 -2.86 -8.16
N PHE A 138 -5.58 -1.93 -8.10
CA PHE A 138 -5.55 -0.65 -8.82
C PHE A 138 -5.11 0.52 -7.92
N ASN A 139 -5.53 0.52 -6.68
CA ASN A 139 -5.21 1.48 -5.63
C ASN A 139 -5.49 2.95 -6.03
N SER A 140 -6.56 3.20 -6.76
CA SER A 140 -6.89 4.53 -7.29
C SER A 140 -8.33 4.93 -6.91
N PRO A 141 -8.52 5.75 -5.85
CA PRO A 141 -9.83 6.31 -5.52
C PRO A 141 -10.53 6.94 -6.72
N ASP A 142 -9.84 7.83 -7.43
CA ASP A 142 -10.41 8.56 -8.58
C ASP A 142 -10.92 7.63 -9.68
N PHE A 143 -10.23 6.51 -9.91
CA PHE A 143 -10.66 5.51 -10.87
C PHE A 143 -11.96 4.82 -10.44
N PHE A 144 -12.08 4.44 -9.19
CA PHE A 144 -13.27 3.75 -8.68
C PHE A 144 -14.44 4.71 -8.44
N GLU A 145 -14.20 5.95 -8.07
CA GLU A 145 -15.22 7.02 -8.03
C GLU A 145 -15.80 7.25 -9.42
N PHE A 146 -14.96 7.32 -10.45
CA PHE A 146 -15.45 7.40 -11.83
C PHE A 146 -16.28 6.17 -12.20
N LEU A 147 -15.82 4.94 -11.90
CA LEU A 147 -16.59 3.74 -12.17
C LEU A 147 -17.94 3.74 -11.45
N ALA A 148 -17.99 4.17 -10.20
CA ALA A 148 -19.23 4.30 -9.44
C ALA A 148 -20.19 5.33 -10.04
N SER A 149 -19.67 6.40 -10.67
CA SER A 149 -20.50 7.44 -11.31
C SER A 149 -21.15 7.00 -12.64
N VAL A 150 -20.53 6.03 -13.34
CA VAL A 150 -20.99 5.57 -14.66
C VAL A 150 -21.59 4.14 -14.65
N THR A 151 -21.67 3.53 -13.48
CA THR A 151 -22.23 2.19 -13.28
C THR A 151 -23.09 2.14 -12.02
N ASP A 152 -23.81 1.05 -11.84
CA ASP A 152 -24.55 0.72 -10.60
C ASP A 152 -23.69 -0.03 -9.56
N TRP A 153 -22.37 -0.09 -9.76
CA TRP A 153 -21.48 -0.87 -8.92
C TRP A 153 -21.12 -0.11 -7.64
N LYS A 154 -21.47 -0.66 -6.50
CA LYS A 154 -21.06 -0.11 -5.20
C LYS A 154 -19.54 -0.04 -5.09
N GLY A 155 -19.02 1.14 -4.76
CA GLY A 155 -17.58 1.40 -4.76
C GLY A 155 -16.92 1.23 -6.13
N GLY A 156 -17.69 1.35 -7.24
CA GLY A 156 -17.17 1.21 -8.60
C GLY A 156 -16.68 -0.20 -8.97
N ILE A 157 -17.00 -1.21 -8.16
CA ILE A 157 -16.53 -2.59 -8.35
C ILE A 157 -17.74 -3.51 -8.44
N PRO A 158 -17.86 -4.34 -9.50
CA PRO A 158 -18.92 -5.33 -9.62
C PRO A 158 -18.96 -6.27 -8.40
N ASP A 159 -20.15 -6.63 -7.93
CA ASP A 159 -20.29 -7.66 -6.92
C ASP A 159 -19.74 -9.00 -7.44
N TYR A 160 -19.21 -9.81 -6.53
CA TYR A 160 -18.61 -11.10 -6.89
C TYR A 160 -19.55 -11.98 -7.72
N GLU A 161 -20.82 -12.07 -7.33
CA GLU A 161 -21.82 -12.91 -7.98
C GLU A 161 -22.11 -12.46 -9.43
N LYS A 162 -21.96 -11.17 -9.72
CA LYS A 162 -22.23 -10.55 -11.03
C LYS A 162 -20.96 -10.35 -11.86
N PHE A 163 -19.77 -10.61 -11.27
CA PHE A 163 -18.51 -10.22 -11.88
C PHE A 163 -18.33 -10.82 -13.28
N LYS A 164 -18.60 -12.12 -13.46
CA LYS A 164 -18.38 -12.80 -14.76
C LYS A 164 -19.19 -12.16 -15.90
N ASP A 165 -20.41 -11.75 -15.63
CA ASP A 165 -21.27 -11.10 -16.61
C ASP A 165 -20.84 -9.65 -16.87
N GLN A 166 -20.30 -8.99 -15.85
CA GLN A 166 -19.91 -7.57 -15.89
C GLN A 166 -18.43 -7.35 -16.21
N GLN A 167 -17.62 -8.39 -16.19
CA GLN A 167 -16.18 -8.32 -16.48
C GLN A 167 -15.86 -7.69 -17.86
N PRO A 168 -16.56 -8.03 -18.97
CA PRO A 168 -16.30 -7.38 -20.25
C PRO A 168 -16.51 -5.86 -20.23
N LYS A 169 -17.53 -5.38 -19.49
CA LYS A 169 -17.79 -3.96 -19.29
C LYS A 169 -16.66 -3.32 -18.47
N PHE A 170 -16.22 -3.96 -17.37
CA PHE A 170 -15.12 -3.49 -16.55
C PHE A 170 -13.82 -3.37 -17.36
N ILE A 171 -13.47 -4.39 -18.14
CA ILE A 171 -12.27 -4.39 -19.02
C ILE A 171 -12.35 -3.23 -20.01
N THR A 172 -13.51 -3.05 -20.66
CA THR A 172 -13.69 -1.99 -21.66
C THR A 172 -13.50 -0.61 -21.05
N ILE A 173 -14.09 -0.34 -19.89
CA ILE A 173 -13.95 0.96 -19.22
C ILE A 173 -12.49 1.18 -18.77
N ALA A 174 -11.87 0.19 -18.11
CA ALA A 174 -10.51 0.30 -17.63
C ALA A 174 -9.50 0.56 -18.77
N LYS A 175 -9.66 -0.16 -19.88
CA LYS A 175 -8.84 0.02 -21.08
C LYS A 175 -9.06 1.38 -21.73
N THR A 176 -10.29 1.82 -21.87
CA THR A 176 -10.64 3.11 -22.47
C THR A 176 -10.04 4.26 -21.66
N LEU A 177 -10.23 4.26 -20.34
CA LEU A 177 -9.67 5.28 -19.46
C LEU A 177 -8.15 5.33 -19.55
N GLN A 178 -7.47 4.20 -19.54
CA GLN A 178 -6.01 4.18 -19.67
C GLN A 178 -5.55 4.71 -21.03
N ASN A 179 -6.26 4.40 -22.11
CA ASN A 179 -5.96 4.92 -23.45
C ASN A 179 -6.21 6.42 -23.58
N MET A 180 -7.15 6.97 -22.81
CA MET A 180 -7.42 8.41 -22.73
C MET A 180 -6.42 9.16 -21.83
N GLY A 181 -5.42 8.47 -21.29
CA GLY A 181 -4.40 9.06 -20.41
C GLY A 181 -4.80 9.15 -18.94
N ALA A 182 -5.95 8.65 -18.55
CA ALA A 182 -6.31 8.50 -17.16
C ALA A 182 -5.38 7.49 -16.46
N LYS A 183 -5.18 7.66 -15.15
CA LYS A 183 -4.33 6.78 -14.35
C LYS A 183 -5.18 5.82 -13.51
N PRO A 184 -5.53 4.63 -14.04
CA PRO A 184 -6.26 3.63 -13.27
C PRO A 184 -5.48 3.11 -12.05
N PHE A 185 -4.19 3.42 -12.00
CA PHE A 185 -3.27 3.05 -10.93
C PHE A 185 -2.60 4.27 -10.36
N THR A 186 -2.44 4.31 -9.04
CA THR A 186 -1.55 5.28 -8.43
C THR A 186 -0.09 4.86 -8.61
N ASP A 187 0.82 5.79 -8.31
CA ASP A 187 2.25 5.49 -8.27
C ASP A 187 2.69 4.80 -6.95
N ALA A 188 1.80 4.65 -5.98
CA ALA A 188 1.98 3.83 -4.79
C ALA A 188 1.56 2.38 -5.08
N TYR A 189 2.13 1.41 -4.37
CA TYR A 189 1.81 -0.02 -4.53
C TYR A 189 1.97 -0.50 -5.97
N ILE A 190 3.13 -0.20 -6.57
CA ILE A 190 3.40 -0.50 -7.98
C ILE A 190 3.43 -2.02 -8.20
N ILE A 191 2.40 -2.50 -8.87
CA ILE A 191 2.31 -3.87 -9.34
C ILE A 191 3.21 -4.03 -10.58
N SER A 192 3.95 -5.12 -10.64
CA SER A 192 4.94 -5.36 -11.70
C SER A 192 4.32 -5.27 -13.10
N SER A 193 4.79 -4.33 -13.92
CA SER A 193 4.42 -4.25 -15.34
C SER A 193 4.87 -5.47 -16.16
N SER A 194 5.75 -6.32 -15.62
CA SER A 194 6.22 -7.53 -16.30
C SER A 194 5.11 -8.55 -16.52
N PHE A 195 4.05 -8.53 -15.72
CA PHE A 195 2.88 -9.38 -15.91
C PHE A 195 2.10 -8.95 -17.16
N ALA A 196 1.74 -7.67 -17.27
CA ALA A 196 1.03 -7.13 -18.43
C ALA A 196 1.82 -7.35 -19.75
N ALA A 197 3.13 -7.15 -19.72
CA ALA A 197 3.99 -7.37 -20.87
C ALA A 197 3.96 -8.81 -21.41
N LYS A 198 3.67 -9.81 -20.56
CA LYS A 198 3.53 -11.22 -20.98
C LYS A 198 2.22 -11.48 -21.70
N THR A 199 1.18 -10.71 -21.42
CA THR A 199 -0.16 -10.89 -22.02
C THR A 199 -0.31 -10.17 -23.36
N GLY A 200 0.56 -9.21 -23.67
CA GLY A 200 0.43 -8.33 -24.84
C GLY A 200 -0.66 -7.26 -24.69
N LYS A 201 -1.31 -7.17 -23.53
CA LYS A 201 -2.37 -6.21 -23.20
C LYS A 201 -1.78 -4.99 -22.48
N ASN A 202 -2.53 -3.89 -22.44
CA ASN A 202 -2.17 -2.82 -21.53
C ASN A 202 -2.35 -3.29 -20.06
N ARG A 203 -1.81 -2.55 -19.11
CA ARG A 203 -1.77 -2.99 -17.71
C ARG A 203 -3.17 -3.12 -17.11
N ALA A 204 -4.05 -2.16 -17.34
CA ALA A 204 -5.42 -2.18 -16.81
C ALA A 204 -6.22 -3.35 -17.40
N GLU A 205 -6.11 -3.57 -18.72
CA GLU A 205 -6.73 -4.70 -19.41
C GLU A 205 -6.20 -6.05 -18.89
N ALA A 206 -4.88 -6.19 -18.71
CA ALA A 206 -4.28 -7.44 -18.23
C ALA A 206 -4.75 -7.80 -16.81
N TYR A 207 -4.87 -6.78 -15.93
CA TYR A 207 -5.40 -7.01 -14.58
C TYR A 207 -6.88 -7.32 -14.59
N ALA A 208 -7.68 -6.51 -15.28
CA ALA A 208 -9.13 -6.70 -15.35
C ALA A 208 -9.54 -8.03 -15.98
N ASP A 209 -8.78 -8.54 -16.94
CA ASP A 209 -9.07 -9.80 -17.63
C ASP A 209 -8.46 -11.01 -16.91
N THR A 210 -7.13 -11.04 -16.73
CA THR A 210 -6.44 -12.23 -16.23
C THR A 210 -6.46 -12.31 -14.71
N THR A 211 -5.95 -11.26 -14.02
CA THR A 211 -5.82 -11.31 -12.56
C THR A 211 -7.17 -11.42 -11.87
N LEU A 212 -8.17 -10.64 -12.30
CA LEU A 212 -9.50 -10.70 -11.68
C LEU A 212 -10.25 -11.99 -12.00
N SER A 213 -10.00 -12.63 -13.15
CA SER A 213 -10.60 -13.95 -13.46
C SER A 213 -10.05 -15.04 -12.54
N GLU A 214 -8.74 -15.05 -12.31
CA GLU A 214 -8.11 -16.00 -11.40
C GLU A 214 -8.52 -15.74 -9.94
N LEU A 215 -8.55 -14.47 -9.54
CA LEU A 215 -9.04 -14.08 -8.22
C LEU A 215 -10.49 -14.53 -8.00
N TRP A 216 -11.36 -14.34 -9.00
CA TRP A 216 -12.75 -14.75 -8.91
C TRP A 216 -12.88 -16.26 -8.64
N GLY A 217 -12.06 -17.07 -9.32
CA GLY A 217 -12.01 -18.52 -9.10
C GLY A 217 -11.42 -18.94 -7.75
N ALA A 218 -10.61 -18.09 -7.14
CA ALA A 218 -9.88 -18.40 -5.90
C ALA A 218 -10.51 -17.80 -4.63
N ILE A 219 -11.53 -16.94 -4.75
CA ILE A 219 -12.01 -16.13 -3.61
C ILE A 219 -12.46 -16.97 -2.42
N ASP A 220 -13.16 -18.09 -2.65
CA ASP A 220 -13.62 -18.96 -1.57
C ASP A 220 -12.44 -19.62 -0.85
N ILE A 221 -11.45 -20.10 -1.58
CA ILE A 221 -10.21 -20.66 -1.00
C ILE A 221 -9.47 -19.61 -0.18
N ILE A 222 -9.43 -18.36 -0.65
CA ILE A 222 -8.80 -17.26 0.07
C ILE A 222 -9.54 -17.01 1.38
N ILE A 223 -10.86 -16.89 1.35
CA ILE A 223 -11.68 -16.64 2.54
C ILE A 223 -11.53 -17.79 3.54
N ASP A 224 -11.69 -19.04 3.09
CA ASP A 224 -11.55 -20.22 3.95
C ASP A 224 -10.15 -20.30 4.58
N THR A 225 -9.11 -19.98 3.82
CA THR A 225 -7.74 -19.95 4.35
C THR A 225 -7.55 -18.86 5.39
N VAL A 226 -8.11 -17.66 5.18
CA VAL A 226 -7.99 -16.54 6.13
C VAL A 226 -8.72 -16.87 7.42
N LEU A 227 -9.91 -17.47 7.36
CA LEU A 227 -10.73 -17.83 8.54
C LEU A 227 -10.06 -18.86 9.46
N ILE A 228 -9.14 -19.67 8.94
CA ILE A 228 -8.40 -20.67 9.71
C ILE A 228 -6.92 -20.37 9.85
N ALA A 229 -6.48 -19.18 9.39
CA ALA A 229 -5.08 -18.80 9.43
C ALA A 229 -4.56 -18.71 10.88
N GLU A 230 -3.37 -19.23 11.12
CA GLU A 230 -2.67 -19.12 12.40
C GLU A 230 -1.62 -18.01 12.39
N SER A 231 -1.32 -17.47 11.21
CA SER A 231 -0.30 -16.45 11.04
C SER A 231 -0.54 -15.56 9.82
N THR A 232 0.06 -14.37 9.83
CA THR A 232 0.10 -13.49 8.65
C THR A 232 0.74 -14.16 7.44
N LYS A 233 1.64 -15.13 7.66
CA LYS A 233 2.29 -15.88 6.59
C LYS A 233 1.30 -16.70 5.78
N ASP A 234 0.34 -17.35 6.43
CA ASP A 234 -0.66 -18.19 5.76
C ASP A 234 -1.51 -17.33 4.81
N ILE A 235 -1.93 -16.15 5.27
CA ILE A 235 -2.68 -15.18 4.46
C ILE A 235 -1.82 -14.67 3.30
N ILE A 236 -0.57 -14.29 3.55
CA ILE A 236 0.34 -13.78 2.50
C ILE A 236 0.62 -14.88 1.46
N ASP A 237 0.78 -16.12 1.87
CA ASP A 237 1.06 -17.23 0.97
C ASP A 237 -0.14 -17.51 0.05
N VAL A 238 -1.39 -17.56 0.57
CA VAL A 238 -2.58 -17.75 -0.26
C VAL A 238 -2.81 -16.58 -1.20
N LEU A 239 -2.64 -15.34 -0.74
CA LEU A 239 -2.78 -14.16 -1.59
C LEU A 239 -1.71 -14.10 -2.68
N SER A 240 -0.51 -14.62 -2.41
CA SER A 240 0.59 -14.65 -3.39
C SER A 240 0.35 -15.66 -4.52
N THR A 241 -0.68 -16.50 -4.44
CA THR A 241 -1.09 -17.38 -5.56
C THR A 241 -1.79 -16.61 -6.67
N ILE A 242 -2.34 -15.42 -6.40
CA ILE A 242 -3.04 -14.59 -7.37
C ILE A 242 -2.03 -14.06 -8.40
N PRO A 243 -2.29 -14.21 -9.72
CA PRO A 243 -1.39 -13.70 -10.75
C PRO A 243 -1.12 -12.20 -10.64
N GLY A 244 0.15 -11.83 -10.58
CA GLY A 244 0.57 -10.43 -10.40
C GLY A 244 0.71 -9.99 -8.94
N VAL A 245 0.14 -10.71 -7.99
CA VAL A 245 0.32 -10.47 -6.57
C VAL A 245 1.63 -11.12 -6.11
N GLN A 246 2.51 -10.29 -5.57
CA GLN A 246 3.76 -10.74 -4.93
C GLN A 246 3.69 -10.44 -3.44
N LYS A 247 4.63 -10.96 -2.66
CA LYS A 247 4.64 -10.85 -1.19
C LYS A 247 4.41 -9.45 -0.64
N PHE A 248 4.91 -8.40 -1.32
CA PHE A 248 4.66 -7.02 -0.91
C PHE A 248 3.17 -6.66 -1.05
N ILE A 249 2.57 -6.90 -2.21
CA ILE A 249 1.14 -6.62 -2.42
C ILE A 249 0.27 -7.54 -1.55
N ALA A 250 0.64 -8.80 -1.39
CA ALA A 250 -0.07 -9.73 -0.50
C ALA A 250 -0.08 -9.22 0.96
N ASN A 251 1.04 -8.65 1.43
CA ASN A 251 1.10 -7.99 2.74
C ASN A 251 0.15 -6.78 2.84
N GLU A 252 0.13 -5.94 1.81
CA GLU A 252 -0.78 -4.78 1.78
C GLU A 252 -2.26 -5.20 1.77
N LEU A 253 -2.59 -6.27 1.02
CA LEU A 253 -3.92 -6.86 1.00
C LEU A 253 -4.30 -7.45 2.37
N MET A 254 -3.38 -8.14 3.03
CA MET A 254 -3.59 -8.65 4.39
C MET A 254 -3.89 -7.50 5.36
N GLN A 255 -3.16 -6.38 5.27
CA GLN A 255 -3.44 -5.20 6.09
C GLN A 255 -4.82 -4.59 5.80
N ASP A 256 -5.28 -4.62 4.55
CA ASP A 256 -6.65 -4.18 4.23
C ASP A 256 -7.71 -5.12 4.82
N MET A 257 -7.45 -6.42 4.86
CA MET A 257 -8.35 -7.40 5.47
C MET A 257 -8.47 -7.23 7.00
N ILE A 258 -7.42 -6.74 7.67
CA ILE A 258 -7.48 -6.36 9.09
C ILE A 258 -8.52 -5.26 9.32
N TYR A 259 -8.72 -4.37 8.37
CA TYR A 259 -9.74 -3.33 8.48
C TYR A 259 -11.17 -3.90 8.46
N ILE A 260 -11.39 -5.08 7.87
CA ILE A 260 -12.70 -5.76 7.93
C ILE A 260 -13.07 -6.06 9.39
N ASN A 261 -12.15 -6.64 10.18
CA ASN A 261 -12.38 -6.87 11.60
C ASN A 261 -12.60 -5.57 12.39
N ARG A 262 -11.87 -4.51 12.03
CA ARG A 262 -11.86 -3.27 12.79
C ARG A 262 -13.06 -2.37 12.51
N PHE A 263 -13.55 -2.32 11.27
CA PHE A 263 -14.56 -1.36 10.81
C PHE A 263 -15.86 -1.99 10.31
N SER A 264 -15.97 -3.32 10.33
CA SER A 264 -17.21 -4.03 10.06
C SER A 264 -17.55 -4.95 11.24
N LYS A 265 -18.71 -5.56 11.21
CA LYS A 265 -19.15 -6.49 12.26
C LYS A 265 -18.63 -7.92 12.04
N GLU A 266 -17.67 -8.08 11.14
CA GLU A 266 -17.16 -9.39 10.72
C GLU A 266 -15.92 -9.75 11.54
N ASP A 267 -15.88 -10.94 12.11
CA ASP A 267 -14.69 -11.53 12.72
C ASP A 267 -14.00 -12.42 11.68
N PHE A 268 -13.16 -11.79 10.86
CA PHE A 268 -12.59 -12.41 9.67
C PHE A 268 -11.18 -12.95 9.89
N ILE A 269 -10.30 -12.18 10.54
CA ILE A 269 -8.94 -12.61 10.86
C ILE A 269 -8.92 -13.13 12.30
N PRO A 270 -8.62 -14.44 12.52
CA PRO A 270 -8.83 -15.10 13.80
C PRO A 270 -7.73 -14.89 14.84
N PHE A 271 -6.70 -14.09 14.57
CA PHE A 271 -5.58 -13.88 15.47
C PHE A 271 -5.32 -12.41 15.78
N ASN A 272 -4.58 -12.15 16.86
CA ASN A 272 -4.18 -10.80 17.23
C ASN A 272 -3.13 -10.26 16.26
N VAL A 273 -3.53 -9.30 15.46
CA VAL A 273 -2.66 -8.66 14.45
C VAL A 273 -1.48 -7.89 15.05
N ASN A 274 -1.52 -7.52 16.34
CA ASN A 274 -0.41 -6.88 17.03
C ASN A 274 0.74 -7.85 17.36
N GLU A 275 0.54 -9.15 17.21
CA GLU A 275 1.59 -10.12 17.46
C GLU A 275 2.40 -10.45 16.21
N LEU A 276 1.84 -10.22 15.04
CA LEU A 276 2.37 -10.69 13.78
C LEU A 276 2.34 -9.58 12.73
N THR A 277 3.49 -9.30 12.14
CA THR A 277 3.62 -8.42 10.98
C THR A 277 4.70 -8.94 10.05
N ASN A 278 4.63 -8.57 8.78
CA ASN A 278 5.69 -8.87 7.83
C ASN A 278 6.65 -7.69 7.75
N VAL A 279 7.94 -7.99 7.71
CA VAL A 279 8.99 -6.96 7.63
C VAL A 279 9.37 -6.75 6.17
N GLY A 280 8.95 -5.62 5.62
CA GLY A 280 9.34 -5.19 4.28
C GLY A 280 10.81 -4.76 4.18
N PRO A 281 11.34 -4.58 2.95
CA PRO A 281 12.73 -4.12 2.78
C PRO A 281 13.03 -2.75 3.38
N GLY A 282 12.05 -1.84 3.40
CA GLY A 282 12.18 -0.50 3.98
C GLY A 282 12.26 -0.56 5.50
N SER A 283 11.34 -1.26 6.12
CA SER A 283 11.28 -1.48 7.57
C SER A 283 12.48 -2.26 8.09
N LEU A 284 12.99 -3.22 7.28
CA LEU A 284 14.24 -3.91 7.60
C LEU A 284 15.43 -2.96 7.66
N LEU A 285 15.50 -1.99 6.75
CA LEU A 285 16.55 -0.96 6.80
C LEU A 285 16.35 -0.04 8.01
N GLY A 286 15.12 0.35 8.32
CA GLY A 286 14.81 1.11 9.54
C GLY A 286 15.27 0.37 10.80
N LEU A 287 14.92 -0.90 10.94
CA LEU A 287 15.43 -1.73 12.05
C LEU A 287 16.95 -1.80 12.09
N ARG A 288 17.60 -1.89 10.94
CA ARG A 288 19.05 -1.91 10.85
C ARG A 288 19.71 -0.61 11.31
N ILE A 289 19.04 0.51 11.14
CA ILE A 289 19.50 1.82 11.61
C ILE A 289 19.35 1.90 13.14
N LEU A 290 18.23 1.42 13.70
CA LEU A 290 17.94 1.51 15.12
C LEU A 290 18.62 0.42 15.96
N PHE A 291 18.66 -0.82 15.43
CA PHE A 291 19.20 -2.00 16.07
C PHE A 291 20.28 -2.64 15.19
N PRO A 292 21.48 -2.07 15.13
CA PRO A 292 22.50 -2.45 14.14
C PRO A 292 22.93 -3.91 14.19
N ASN A 293 22.86 -4.58 15.35
CA ASN A 293 23.23 -5.99 15.51
C ASN A 293 22.06 -6.97 15.26
N ARG A 294 20.79 -6.50 15.19
CA ARG A 294 19.61 -7.35 15.07
C ARG A 294 19.17 -7.55 13.62
N VAL A 295 20.01 -8.15 12.79
CA VAL A 295 19.74 -8.31 11.34
C VAL A 295 19.08 -9.66 11.00
N ILE A 296 19.05 -10.60 11.96
CA ILE A 296 18.56 -11.96 11.76
C ILE A 296 17.03 -12.01 11.77
N ASN A 297 16.42 -12.80 10.89
CA ASN A 297 14.96 -12.88 10.71
C ASN A 297 14.16 -13.07 12.02
N SER A 298 14.65 -13.92 12.94
CA SER A 298 14.00 -14.17 14.24
C SER A 298 14.00 -12.97 15.19
N GLN A 299 14.87 -11.99 14.97
CA GLN A 299 15.01 -10.80 15.83
C GLN A 299 14.25 -9.58 15.29
N ARG A 300 13.78 -9.62 14.05
CA ARG A 300 13.10 -8.47 13.40
C ARG A 300 11.77 -8.15 14.06
N VAL A 301 10.92 -9.15 14.23
CA VAL A 301 9.63 -8.98 14.89
C VAL A 301 9.82 -8.60 16.36
N ALA A 302 10.81 -9.19 17.03
CA ALA A 302 11.16 -8.82 18.41
C ALA A 302 11.56 -7.33 18.51
N GLY A 303 12.40 -6.84 17.59
CA GLY A 303 12.77 -5.41 17.54
C GLY A 303 11.57 -4.48 17.34
N MET A 304 10.61 -4.86 16.48
CA MET A 304 9.38 -4.06 16.33
C MET A 304 8.49 -4.08 17.56
N LYS A 305 8.36 -5.24 18.23
CA LYS A 305 7.64 -5.35 19.50
C LYS A 305 8.28 -4.49 20.59
N GLU A 306 9.59 -4.44 20.63
CA GLU A 306 10.36 -3.60 21.57
C GLU A 306 10.12 -2.10 21.29
N LEU A 307 10.14 -1.69 20.00
CA LEU A 307 9.78 -0.32 19.62
C LEU A 307 8.35 0.03 20.01
N LEU A 308 7.40 -0.87 19.81
CA LEU A 308 6.01 -0.67 20.20
C LEU A 308 5.87 -0.55 21.73
N ALA A 309 6.59 -1.39 22.49
CA ALA A 309 6.54 -1.36 23.95
C ALA A 309 7.08 -0.07 24.56
N MET A 310 8.07 0.57 23.93
CA MET A 310 8.64 1.84 24.41
C MET A 310 7.97 3.07 23.77
N ALA A 311 7.08 2.90 22.79
CA ALA A 311 6.60 3.99 21.95
C ALA A 311 5.82 5.05 22.74
N GLU A 312 4.98 4.64 23.69
CA GLU A 312 4.19 5.59 24.49
C GLU A 312 5.09 6.50 25.33
N GLU A 313 6.05 5.90 26.05
CA GLU A 313 7.03 6.63 26.88
C GLU A 313 7.87 7.59 26.03
N LYS A 314 8.46 7.07 24.94
CA LYS A 314 9.34 7.85 24.06
C LYS A 314 8.61 9.00 23.34
N LEU A 315 7.38 8.78 22.91
CA LEU A 315 6.57 9.84 22.29
C LEU A 315 6.17 10.91 23.31
N ASN A 316 5.93 10.54 24.56
CA ASN A 316 5.67 11.50 25.63
C ASN A 316 6.92 12.32 25.99
N GLU A 317 8.11 11.70 26.04
CA GLU A 317 9.39 12.43 26.21
C GLU A 317 9.60 13.47 25.11
N VAL A 318 9.34 13.08 23.84
CA VAL A 318 9.43 14.01 22.71
C VAL A 318 8.39 15.12 22.81
N ALA A 319 7.16 14.80 23.17
CA ALA A 319 6.07 15.76 23.33
C ALA A 319 6.39 16.80 24.43
N GLU A 320 6.95 16.38 25.57
CA GLU A 320 7.40 17.25 26.64
C GLU A 320 8.49 18.20 26.15
N ALA A 321 9.48 17.70 25.39
CA ALA A 321 10.55 18.53 24.85
C ALA A 321 10.03 19.58 23.85
N HIS A 322 8.96 19.28 23.11
CA HIS A 322 8.31 20.21 22.19
C HIS A 322 7.27 21.13 22.86
N GLY A 323 6.88 20.85 24.11
CA GLY A 323 5.85 21.60 24.82
C GLY A 323 4.43 21.44 24.26
N GLU A 324 4.19 20.44 23.41
CA GLU A 324 2.91 20.13 22.82
C GLU A 324 2.62 18.61 22.97
N PRO A 325 1.49 18.20 23.61
CA PRO A 325 1.22 16.78 23.87
C PRO A 325 1.03 16.00 22.57
N MET A 326 1.49 14.73 22.59
CA MET A 326 1.23 13.80 21.50
C MET A 326 -0.27 13.59 21.31
N VAL A 327 -0.71 13.57 20.07
CA VAL A 327 -2.10 13.33 19.68
C VAL A 327 -2.18 12.10 18.80
N TYR A 328 -2.89 11.09 19.28
CA TYR A 328 -3.17 9.87 18.52
C TYR A 328 -4.45 10.04 17.71
N ALA A 329 -4.65 9.19 16.70
CA ALA A 329 -5.87 9.16 15.93
C ALA A 329 -6.78 8.02 16.44
N LYS A 330 -8.00 8.35 16.86
CA LYS A 330 -9.01 7.39 17.31
C LYS A 330 -10.22 7.43 16.39
N PHE A 331 -10.67 6.25 15.96
CA PHE A 331 -11.89 6.17 15.16
C PHE A 331 -13.12 6.35 16.05
N ASN A 332 -14.00 7.25 15.63
CA ASN A 332 -15.26 7.54 16.30
C ASN A 332 -16.41 6.91 15.48
N GLU A 333 -17.01 5.85 16.01
CA GLU A 333 -18.11 5.13 15.35
C GLU A 333 -19.35 6.02 15.14
N ALA A 334 -19.59 6.98 16.02
CA ALA A 334 -20.77 7.84 15.93
C ALA A 334 -20.67 8.83 14.77
N THR A 335 -19.48 9.33 14.48
CA THR A 335 -19.22 10.25 13.36
C THR A 335 -18.76 9.54 12.09
N GLY A 336 -18.31 8.29 12.23
CA GLY A 336 -17.71 7.53 11.13
C GLY A 336 -16.38 8.10 10.65
N GLY A 337 -15.65 8.82 11.50
CA GLY A 337 -14.38 9.47 11.16
C GLY A 337 -13.33 9.33 12.26
N TYR A 338 -12.16 9.95 12.03
CA TYR A 338 -11.07 9.96 13.00
C TYR A 338 -11.05 11.28 13.77
N GLU A 339 -10.84 11.18 15.07
CA GLU A 339 -10.71 12.30 15.99
C GLU A 339 -9.38 12.24 16.76
N PRO A 340 -8.89 13.37 17.29
CA PRO A 340 -7.73 13.40 18.15
C PRO A 340 -8.01 12.70 19.49
N SER A 341 -7.04 11.94 19.97
CA SER A 341 -7.09 11.22 21.24
C SER A 341 -5.77 11.35 21.99
N SER A 342 -5.83 11.41 23.31
CA SER A 342 -4.66 11.27 24.18
C SER A 342 -4.35 9.80 24.51
N GLU A 343 -5.22 8.87 24.15
CA GLU A 343 -5.07 7.45 24.45
C GLU A 343 -4.11 6.81 23.46
N PHE A 344 -3.05 6.15 23.96
CA PHE A 344 -2.11 5.39 23.14
C PHE A 344 -2.80 4.21 22.46
N ASN A 345 -2.69 4.14 21.14
CA ASN A 345 -3.36 3.12 20.35
C ASN A 345 -2.56 2.68 19.11
N LEU A 346 -1.24 2.91 19.10
CA LEU A 346 -0.38 2.41 18.03
C LEU A 346 -0.35 0.89 18.01
N THR A 347 -0.20 0.36 16.82
CA THR A 347 -0.09 -1.08 16.56
C THR A 347 1.28 -1.42 16.00
N ILE A 348 1.63 -2.71 15.98
CA ILE A 348 2.88 -3.17 15.36
C ILE A 348 2.96 -2.80 13.86
N ASN A 349 1.80 -2.68 13.18
CA ASN A 349 1.75 -2.26 11.79
C ASN A 349 2.07 -0.78 11.61
N ASN A 350 1.71 0.08 12.57
CA ASN A 350 2.14 1.48 12.58
C ASN A 350 3.65 1.58 12.74
N ILE A 351 4.25 0.77 13.63
CA ILE A 351 5.71 0.69 13.80
C ILE A 351 6.39 0.19 12.53
N GLU A 352 5.88 -0.87 11.91
CA GLU A 352 6.44 -1.40 10.65
C GLU A 352 6.40 -0.36 9.52
N GLY A 353 5.25 0.27 9.32
CA GLY A 353 5.08 1.32 8.33
C GLY A 353 6.02 2.50 8.59
N TRP A 354 6.12 2.93 9.86
CA TRP A 354 6.99 4.05 10.21
C TRP A 354 8.49 3.72 10.09
N LEU A 355 8.91 2.51 10.37
CA LEU A 355 10.28 2.05 10.09
C LEU A 355 10.64 2.19 8.61
N CYS A 356 9.70 1.87 7.71
CA CYS A 356 9.88 2.06 6.28
C CYS A 356 10.06 3.55 5.94
N GLU A 357 9.21 4.41 6.46
CA GLU A 357 9.28 5.86 6.24
C GLU A 357 10.49 6.50 6.92
N TYR A 358 10.85 6.06 8.11
CA TYR A 358 12.08 6.50 8.78
C TYR A 358 13.32 6.15 7.96
N SER A 359 13.38 4.96 7.38
CA SER A 359 14.49 4.61 6.48
C SER A 359 14.60 5.55 5.27
N LYS A 360 13.49 6.08 4.79
CA LYS A 360 13.42 7.09 3.74
C LYS A 360 13.86 8.46 4.26
N TYR A 361 13.34 8.88 5.42
CA TYR A 361 13.72 10.11 6.10
C TYR A 361 15.23 10.15 6.36
N TRP A 362 15.77 9.09 6.94
CA TRP A 362 17.21 8.95 7.24
C TRP A 362 18.07 9.06 5.97
N LYS A 363 17.68 8.43 4.86
CA LYS A 363 18.42 8.60 3.58
C LYS A 363 18.39 10.04 3.06
N LEU A 364 17.29 10.74 3.27
CA LEU A 364 17.19 12.15 2.89
C LEU A 364 18.05 13.04 3.79
N SER A 365 18.13 12.76 5.10
CA SER A 365 18.96 13.53 6.04
C SER A 365 20.46 13.40 5.79
N ILE A 366 20.89 12.26 5.24
CA ILE A 366 22.30 12.04 4.83
C ILE A 366 22.55 12.32 3.35
N GLU A 367 21.58 12.90 2.66
CA GLU A 367 21.63 13.26 1.24
C GLU A 367 21.94 12.09 0.26
N VAL A 368 21.62 10.86 0.69
CA VAL A 368 21.87 9.65 -0.11
C VAL A 368 20.56 9.06 -0.61
N GLY A 369 20.52 8.72 -1.90
CA GLY A 369 19.40 8.00 -2.50
C GLY A 369 18.78 8.69 -3.71
N LYS A 370 17.72 8.08 -4.27
CA LYS A 370 16.99 8.66 -5.40
C LYS A 370 16.13 9.83 -4.90
N LYS A 371 16.02 10.88 -5.73
CA LYS A 371 15.06 11.97 -5.51
C LYS A 371 13.67 11.37 -5.23
N GLN A 372 13.13 11.70 -4.08
CA GLN A 372 11.78 11.29 -3.66
C GLN A 372 10.72 12.14 -4.38
N ARG A 373 9.46 11.73 -4.28
CA ARG A 373 8.36 12.55 -4.76
C ARG A 373 8.30 13.83 -3.92
N LYS A 374 8.28 14.96 -4.62
CA LYS A 374 8.09 16.23 -3.93
C LYS A 374 6.66 16.32 -3.40
N PHE A 375 6.55 16.84 -2.21
CA PHE A 375 5.28 17.23 -1.63
C PHE A 375 4.78 18.51 -2.30
N ASN A 376 3.50 18.58 -2.62
CA ASN A 376 2.86 19.79 -3.10
C ASN A 376 1.62 20.07 -2.23
N PRO A 377 1.71 21.00 -1.28
CA PRO A 377 0.62 21.28 -0.35
C PRO A 377 -0.68 21.75 -1.06
N VAL A 378 -0.58 22.40 -2.20
CA VAL A 378 -1.75 22.90 -2.94
C VAL A 378 -2.51 21.77 -3.62
N SER A 379 -1.82 20.80 -4.21
CA SER A 379 -2.46 19.64 -4.86
C SER A 379 -3.06 18.65 -3.88
N GLU A 380 -2.62 18.69 -2.61
CA GLU A 380 -3.08 17.80 -1.55
C GLU A 380 -4.04 18.48 -0.56
N ALA A 381 -4.28 19.79 -0.70
CA ALA A 381 -5.23 20.51 0.13
C ALA A 381 -6.67 19.97 0.01
N ASN A 382 -7.00 19.36 -1.13
CA ASN A 382 -8.31 18.75 -1.42
C ASN A 382 -8.32 17.22 -1.19
N THR A 383 -7.26 16.63 -0.64
CA THR A 383 -7.27 15.20 -0.34
C THR A 383 -7.82 14.98 1.06
N TYR A 384 -8.97 14.32 1.13
CA TYR A 384 -9.53 13.80 2.36
C TYR A 384 -8.56 12.78 3.00
N ASP A 385 -8.38 12.84 4.30
CA ASP A 385 -7.49 11.95 5.05
C ASP A 385 -8.11 11.41 6.35
N GLY A 386 -9.39 11.13 6.31
CA GLY A 386 -10.09 10.46 7.40
C GLY A 386 -10.52 11.33 8.59
N ALA A 387 -10.13 12.62 8.63
CA ALA A 387 -10.47 13.48 9.78
C ALA A 387 -11.89 14.09 9.74
N ASP A 388 -12.50 14.19 8.58
CA ASP A 388 -13.78 14.91 8.43
C ASP A 388 -15.04 14.02 8.51
N GLY A 389 -15.03 12.84 9.06
CA GLY A 389 -16.21 12.00 9.39
C GLY A 389 -17.39 11.94 8.40
N ALA A 390 -17.58 12.93 7.57
CA ALA A 390 -18.63 13.01 6.59
C ALA A 390 -18.09 12.59 5.20
N LYS A 391 -18.82 11.73 4.49
CA LYS A 391 -18.66 11.63 3.03
C LYS A 391 -18.79 13.05 2.48
N PRO A 392 -17.91 13.52 1.57
CA PRO A 392 -18.17 14.76 0.88
C PRO A 392 -19.56 14.62 0.26
N GLU A 393 -20.47 15.50 0.61
CA GLU A 393 -21.73 15.61 -0.09
C GLU A 393 -21.34 15.82 -1.56
N THR A 394 -21.65 14.82 -2.39
CA THR A 394 -21.58 14.99 -3.83
C THR A 394 -22.60 16.12 -4.09
N GLU A 395 -22.09 17.32 -4.37
CA GLU A 395 -22.93 18.36 -4.95
C GLU A 395 -23.64 17.69 -6.12
N ALA A 396 -24.94 17.44 -5.93
CA ALA A 396 -25.80 16.91 -6.96
C ALA A 396 -25.69 17.89 -8.12
N GLY A 397 -24.99 17.46 -9.18
CA GLY A 397 -24.64 18.28 -10.31
C GLY A 397 -25.86 19.05 -10.79
N ALA A 398 -25.77 20.35 -10.74
CA ALA A 398 -26.68 21.23 -11.44
C ALA A 398 -26.71 20.76 -12.89
N LYS A 399 -27.83 20.20 -13.33
CA LYS A 399 -28.06 19.90 -14.73
C LYS A 399 -27.90 21.22 -15.48
N PRO A 400 -27.10 21.28 -16.55
CA PRO A 400 -27.15 22.44 -17.43
C PRO A 400 -28.56 22.54 -17.99
N GLU A 401 -29.25 23.63 -17.69
CA GLU A 401 -30.47 24.00 -18.36
C GLU A 401 -30.13 24.16 -19.85
N THR A 402 -30.64 23.26 -20.67
CA THR A 402 -30.63 23.41 -22.11
C THR A 402 -31.66 24.47 -22.45
N GLU A 403 -31.21 25.71 -22.67
CA GLU A 403 -31.99 26.68 -23.40
C GLU A 403 -32.21 26.15 -24.82
N THR A 404 -33.41 25.72 -25.09
CA THR A 404 -33.92 25.53 -26.45
C THR A 404 -34.26 26.88 -27.00
N GLU A 405 -33.36 27.50 -27.77
CA GLU A 405 -33.74 28.58 -28.67
C GLU A 405 -34.53 27.97 -29.83
N ASP A 406 -35.82 28.34 -29.86
CA ASP A 406 -36.68 28.21 -31.02
C ASP A 406 -36.11 29.03 -32.19
N LEU A 407 -35.72 28.36 -33.25
CA LEU A 407 -35.53 28.98 -34.57
C LEU A 407 -36.64 28.49 -35.51
N MET A 408 -37.56 29.40 -35.80
CA MET A 408 -38.42 29.36 -36.97
C MET A 408 -37.61 29.38 -38.27
#